data_24becd0a183d0ea513779c9e71699e5f
#
_entry.id   24becd0a183d0ea513779c9e71699e5f
#
_cell.length_a   1.000
_cell.length_b   1.000
_cell.length_c   1.000
_cell.angle_alpha   90.00
_cell.angle_beta   90.00
_cell.angle_gamma   90.00
#
_symmetry.space_group_name_H-M   'P 1'
#
loop_
_entity.id
_entity.type
_entity.pdbx_description
1 polymer ?
#
loop_
_entity_poly.entity_id
_entity_poly.type
_entity_poly.pdbx_seq_one_letter_code
_entity_poly.pdbx_strand_id
1 'polypeptide(L)'
;MSIINICINNVNREYYLEEGSSGIVLENIVKDIESEYKGYITLANINNKLRELSYKVKEDCNIKFIDTTNADGSRVYSRTMSFIFIMACNELFDKARVTIEHSLSRGLYCEVHTNTKLQDFDLKNIKNKMQDIIDKNYKIEKISTTKSNAIKIFEEHGMYEKAELLRYKEHDDVKIYKCNNYINHFYGHMLPSTGYIKTFDLKQYENGVILLGPSESDKTKAKKYLPQPKLANIYKEAEEWAKGIDVDKVITLNKIIENNQYGEVIRTVEALHEKKLSQIADMIKEKKKRVVLIAAPSSSGKTSFANRLCIHLKVNGLNPVSISLDDYFLNREDTPLDEFGKYDFESIYAIDLEKFNSDLKSLLDGKEVNLPKFNFKTGKREENYKKLKIKENQPIILEGIHGLNPILTSSILDEDKFKIYISALTQINLDDYNRIPTTDLRLIRRMVRDYNFRGYSAKHTIMNWDSVRRGEKKNIFPYQEEADIIFNSACVYELAVLKKYAKPLLEEIKSDDEAYIEANRLLKFLQYFIELEDTSDIPSTSILREFIGGSKIVD
;
A
#
# COMPACT_ATOMS: atom_id res chain seq x y z
N MET A 1 -37.66 -25.83 -17.14
CA MET A 1 -36.88 -24.59 -16.84
C MET A 1 -36.77 -24.47 -15.34
N SER A 2 -35.57 -24.41 -14.81
CA SER A 2 -35.36 -24.08 -13.40
C SER A 2 -35.12 -22.56 -13.25
N ILE A 3 -35.52 -21.99 -12.10
CA ILE A 3 -35.36 -20.59 -11.79
C ILE A 3 -34.31 -20.47 -10.66
N ILE A 4 -33.42 -19.51 -10.76
CA ILE A 4 -32.53 -19.12 -9.66
C ILE A 4 -32.91 -17.71 -9.21
N ASN A 5 -33.12 -17.55 -7.90
CA ASN A 5 -33.39 -16.27 -7.28
C ASN A 5 -32.07 -15.65 -6.80
N ILE A 6 -31.71 -14.50 -7.36
CA ILE A 6 -30.49 -13.80 -7.01
C ILE A 6 -30.85 -12.44 -6.41
N CYS A 7 -30.43 -12.23 -5.18
CA CYS A 7 -30.54 -10.93 -4.51
C CYS A 7 -29.31 -10.08 -4.84
N ILE A 8 -29.51 -8.99 -5.59
CA ILE A 8 -28.45 -8.04 -5.97
C ILE A 8 -28.75 -6.69 -5.32
N ASN A 9 -27.85 -6.19 -4.47
CA ASN A 9 -28.02 -4.91 -3.76
C ASN A 9 -29.39 -4.80 -3.05
N ASN A 10 -29.84 -5.88 -2.40
CA ASN A 10 -31.13 -6.04 -1.74
C ASN A 10 -32.36 -6.03 -2.68
N VAL A 11 -32.15 -6.21 -3.98
CA VAL A 11 -33.24 -6.39 -4.97
C VAL A 11 -33.23 -7.83 -5.45
N ASN A 12 -34.33 -8.55 -5.26
CA ASN A 12 -34.48 -9.90 -5.76
C ASN A 12 -34.77 -9.89 -7.27
N ARG A 13 -34.04 -10.70 -8.01
CA ARG A 13 -34.19 -10.89 -9.46
C ARG A 13 -34.27 -12.39 -9.77
N GLU A 14 -35.21 -12.78 -10.65
CA GLU A 14 -35.39 -14.14 -11.13
C GLU A 14 -34.61 -14.32 -12.43
N TYR A 15 -33.81 -15.38 -12.49
CA TYR A 15 -33.07 -15.75 -13.70
C TYR A 15 -33.49 -17.15 -14.15
N TYR A 16 -33.96 -17.24 -15.38
CA TYR A 16 -34.41 -18.47 -15.99
C TYR A 16 -33.20 -19.21 -16.57
N LEU A 17 -33.03 -20.47 -16.19
CA LEU A 17 -31.98 -21.30 -16.73
C LEU A 17 -32.48 -22.01 -17.99
N GLU A 18 -31.67 -22.01 -19.04
CA GLU A 18 -31.90 -22.83 -20.23
C GLU A 18 -31.88 -24.29 -19.85
N GLU A 19 -32.62 -25.10 -20.61
CA GLU A 19 -32.70 -26.56 -20.42
C GLU A 19 -31.31 -27.18 -20.57
N GLY A 20 -30.87 -27.94 -19.56
CA GLY A 20 -29.52 -28.51 -19.50
C GLY A 20 -28.43 -27.56 -18.97
N SER A 21 -28.76 -26.30 -18.68
CA SER A 21 -27.81 -25.38 -18.04
C SER A 21 -27.59 -25.71 -16.56
N SER A 22 -26.33 -25.77 -16.14
CA SER A 22 -25.95 -26.01 -14.73
C SER A 22 -25.80 -24.70 -13.91
N GLY A 23 -26.38 -23.55 -14.36
CA GLY A 23 -26.33 -22.25 -13.69
C GLY A 23 -26.12 -21.07 -14.63
N ILE A 24 -26.12 -19.85 -14.10
CA ILE A 24 -25.91 -18.61 -14.85
C ILE A 24 -24.52 -18.03 -14.62
N VAL A 25 -23.85 -17.61 -15.68
CA VAL A 25 -22.54 -16.94 -15.59
C VAL A 25 -22.73 -15.49 -15.15
N LEU A 26 -21.91 -15.01 -14.21
CA LEU A 26 -22.00 -13.63 -13.69
C LEU A 26 -21.88 -12.57 -14.78
N GLU A 27 -21.12 -12.81 -15.85
CA GLU A 27 -21.02 -11.91 -17.03
C GLU A 27 -22.39 -11.59 -17.64
N ASN A 28 -23.31 -12.56 -17.66
CA ASN A 28 -24.65 -12.34 -18.21
C ASN A 28 -25.49 -11.44 -17.29
N ILE A 29 -25.35 -11.61 -15.97
CA ILE A 29 -26.01 -10.76 -14.98
C ILE A 29 -25.49 -9.32 -15.06
N VAL A 30 -24.17 -9.15 -15.23
CA VAL A 30 -23.54 -7.82 -15.32
C VAL A 30 -24.14 -6.97 -16.43
N LYS A 31 -24.49 -7.56 -17.58
CA LYS A 31 -25.09 -6.83 -18.72
C LYS A 31 -26.37 -6.08 -18.35
N ASP A 32 -27.14 -6.65 -17.42
CA ASP A 32 -28.42 -6.08 -17.00
C ASP A 32 -28.29 -4.94 -15.98
N ILE A 33 -27.12 -4.87 -15.30
CA ILE A 33 -26.94 -3.96 -14.14
C ILE A 33 -25.75 -2.99 -14.29
N GLU A 34 -24.95 -3.08 -15.36
CA GLU A 34 -23.72 -2.29 -15.51
C GLU A 34 -23.97 -0.77 -15.46
N SER A 35 -25.14 -0.31 -15.89
CA SER A 35 -25.55 1.09 -15.84
C SER A 35 -25.77 1.62 -14.42
N GLU A 36 -26.01 0.75 -13.46
CA GLU A 36 -26.22 1.10 -12.04
C GLU A 36 -24.90 1.43 -11.32
N TYR A 37 -23.74 1.12 -11.93
CA TYR A 37 -22.42 1.22 -11.31
C TYR A 37 -21.60 2.40 -11.86
N LYS A 38 -20.96 3.13 -10.95
CA LYS A 38 -20.08 4.26 -11.31
C LYS A 38 -18.81 3.81 -12.03
N GLY A 39 -18.23 2.69 -11.61
CA GLY A 39 -17.05 2.07 -12.20
C GLY A 39 -17.39 0.93 -13.16
N TYR A 40 -16.38 0.27 -13.73
CA TYR A 40 -16.55 -0.98 -14.47
C TYR A 40 -16.63 -2.13 -13.47
N ILE A 41 -17.67 -2.97 -13.57
CA ILE A 41 -17.83 -4.16 -12.72
C ILE A 41 -16.72 -5.15 -13.06
N THR A 42 -16.02 -5.68 -12.05
CA THR A 42 -14.85 -6.54 -12.23
C THR A 42 -14.92 -7.85 -11.44
N LEU A 43 -15.68 -7.86 -10.35
CA LEU A 43 -15.83 -8.99 -9.43
C LEU A 43 -17.25 -9.04 -8.88
N ALA A 44 -17.57 -10.17 -8.25
CA ALA A 44 -18.71 -10.30 -7.36
C ALA A 44 -18.28 -10.88 -6.01
N ASN A 45 -18.88 -10.40 -4.93
CA ASN A 45 -18.85 -11.05 -3.62
C ASN A 45 -20.13 -11.90 -3.50
N ILE A 46 -19.97 -13.22 -3.40
CA ILE A 46 -21.04 -14.20 -3.20
C ILE A 46 -20.78 -14.91 -1.87
N ASN A 47 -21.67 -14.74 -0.93
CA ASN A 47 -21.55 -15.38 0.39
C ASN A 47 -20.16 -15.19 1.01
N ASN A 48 -19.71 -13.94 1.05
CA ASN A 48 -18.40 -13.51 1.57
C ASN A 48 -17.17 -14.12 0.87
N LYS A 49 -17.30 -14.50 -0.40
CA LYS A 49 -16.21 -14.99 -1.25
C LYS A 49 -16.16 -14.22 -2.56
N LEU A 50 -14.99 -13.67 -2.89
CA LEU A 50 -14.77 -13.03 -4.18
C LEU A 50 -14.81 -14.05 -5.31
N ARG A 51 -15.56 -13.72 -6.36
CA ARG A 51 -15.71 -14.51 -7.58
C ARG A 51 -15.40 -13.65 -8.81
N GLU A 52 -14.70 -14.24 -9.77
CA GLU A 52 -14.52 -13.66 -11.09
C GLU A 52 -15.82 -13.65 -11.87
N LEU A 53 -15.99 -12.76 -12.83
CA LEU A 53 -17.22 -12.65 -13.61
C LEU A 53 -17.49 -13.89 -14.47
N SER A 54 -16.48 -14.72 -14.74
CA SER A 54 -16.63 -16.04 -15.39
C SER A 54 -17.22 -17.12 -14.47
N TYR A 55 -17.44 -16.82 -13.19
CA TYR A 55 -18.03 -17.77 -12.24
C TYR A 55 -19.50 -18.06 -12.58
N LYS A 56 -19.89 -19.33 -12.39
CA LYS A 56 -21.23 -19.83 -12.67
C LYS A 56 -22.02 -19.98 -11.37
N VAL A 57 -23.07 -19.21 -11.21
CA VAL A 57 -24.03 -19.30 -10.09
C VAL A 57 -24.97 -20.45 -10.35
N LYS A 58 -25.12 -21.37 -9.38
CA LYS A 58 -25.89 -22.62 -9.53
C LYS A 58 -27.10 -22.70 -8.60
N GLU A 59 -27.21 -21.84 -7.63
CA GLU A 59 -28.20 -21.84 -6.58
C GLU A 59 -28.56 -20.42 -6.15
N ASP A 60 -29.65 -20.27 -5.43
CA ASP A 60 -30.08 -18.99 -4.87
C ASP A 60 -29.00 -18.39 -3.98
N CYS A 61 -28.69 -17.11 -4.17
CA CYS A 61 -27.64 -16.46 -3.43
C CYS A 61 -27.76 -14.93 -3.41
N ASN A 62 -27.01 -14.32 -2.48
CA ASN A 62 -26.81 -12.87 -2.44
C ASN A 62 -25.53 -12.52 -3.18
N ILE A 63 -25.62 -11.56 -4.10
CA ILE A 63 -24.49 -11.07 -4.88
C ILE A 63 -24.32 -9.57 -4.64
N LYS A 64 -23.11 -9.19 -4.25
CA LYS A 64 -22.66 -7.79 -4.27
C LYS A 64 -21.61 -7.65 -5.34
N PHE A 65 -21.94 -6.99 -6.45
CA PHE A 65 -20.95 -6.70 -7.48
C PHE A 65 -19.99 -5.60 -7.03
N ILE A 66 -18.76 -5.69 -7.52
CA ILE A 66 -17.63 -4.83 -7.14
C ILE A 66 -17.08 -4.23 -8.43
N ASP A 67 -17.02 -2.89 -8.47
CA ASP A 67 -16.53 -2.13 -9.60
C ASP A 67 -15.14 -1.52 -9.35
N THR A 68 -14.61 -0.81 -10.34
CA THR A 68 -13.27 -0.17 -10.29
C THR A 68 -13.15 0.98 -9.31
N THR A 69 -14.24 1.46 -8.69
CA THR A 69 -14.19 2.46 -7.61
C THR A 69 -13.81 1.83 -6.28
N ASN A 70 -14.00 0.52 -6.14
CA ASN A 70 -13.56 -0.27 -4.99
C ASN A 70 -12.11 -0.73 -5.17
N ALA A 71 -11.38 -0.90 -4.07
CA ALA A 71 -9.98 -1.32 -4.08
C ALA A 71 -9.77 -2.70 -4.74
N ASP A 72 -10.63 -3.69 -4.45
CA ASP A 72 -10.55 -5.03 -5.05
C ASP A 72 -10.82 -4.99 -6.55
N GLY A 73 -11.85 -4.27 -6.95
CA GLY A 73 -12.20 -4.09 -8.36
C GLY A 73 -11.09 -3.39 -9.13
N SER A 74 -10.51 -2.33 -8.57
CA SER A 74 -9.38 -1.62 -9.16
C SER A 74 -8.14 -2.52 -9.28
N ARG A 75 -7.87 -3.40 -8.29
CA ARG A 75 -6.78 -4.38 -8.37
C ARG A 75 -6.94 -5.37 -9.53
N VAL A 76 -8.15 -5.88 -9.74
CA VAL A 76 -8.46 -6.81 -10.86
C VAL A 76 -8.28 -6.13 -12.20
N TYR A 77 -8.82 -4.93 -12.35
CA TYR A 77 -8.67 -4.14 -13.58
C TYR A 77 -7.21 -3.86 -13.90
N SER A 78 -6.45 -3.35 -12.92
CA SER A 78 -5.03 -3.02 -13.08
C SER A 78 -4.20 -4.26 -13.41
N ARG A 79 -4.48 -5.41 -12.79
CA ARG A 79 -3.79 -6.67 -13.05
C ARG A 79 -4.03 -7.17 -14.48
N THR A 80 -5.28 -7.11 -14.96
CA THR A 80 -5.60 -7.50 -16.33
C THR A 80 -4.97 -6.53 -17.33
N MET A 81 -4.99 -5.23 -17.06
CA MET A 81 -4.32 -4.22 -17.87
C MET A 81 -2.81 -4.46 -17.95
N SER A 82 -2.17 -4.80 -16.81
CA SER A 82 -0.74 -5.14 -16.78
C SER A 82 -0.44 -6.39 -17.60
N PHE A 83 -1.31 -7.40 -17.57
CA PHE A 83 -1.12 -8.60 -18.39
C PHE A 83 -1.15 -8.27 -19.87
N ILE A 84 -2.11 -7.45 -20.33
CA ILE A 84 -2.19 -6.96 -21.70
C ILE A 84 -0.94 -6.14 -22.07
N PHE A 85 -0.44 -5.31 -21.18
CA PHE A 85 0.80 -4.54 -21.39
C PHE A 85 2.01 -5.47 -21.58
N ILE A 86 2.16 -6.49 -20.74
CA ILE A 86 3.22 -7.51 -20.88
C ILE A 86 3.12 -8.23 -22.22
N MET A 87 1.91 -8.66 -22.62
CA MET A 87 1.69 -9.28 -23.92
C MET A 87 2.10 -8.35 -25.07
N ALA A 88 1.69 -7.08 -25.03
CA ALA A 88 2.01 -6.09 -26.05
C ALA A 88 3.53 -5.85 -26.16
N CYS A 89 4.23 -5.72 -25.03
CA CYS A 89 5.68 -5.57 -25.03
C CYS A 89 6.40 -6.79 -25.60
N ASN A 90 5.98 -8.00 -25.21
CA ASN A 90 6.58 -9.25 -25.71
C ASN A 90 6.33 -9.48 -27.21
N GLU A 91 5.22 -8.95 -27.78
CA GLU A 91 4.96 -9.02 -29.22
C GLU A 91 5.74 -7.95 -30.02
N LEU A 92 6.14 -6.85 -29.39
CA LEU A 92 6.84 -5.74 -30.07
C LEU A 92 8.36 -5.83 -29.95
N PHE A 93 8.86 -6.38 -28.85
CA PHE A 93 10.29 -6.38 -28.53
C PHE A 93 10.78 -7.79 -28.28
N ASP A 94 11.73 -8.25 -29.10
CA ASP A 94 12.34 -9.57 -28.89
C ASP A 94 13.07 -9.64 -27.55
N LYS A 95 12.74 -10.67 -26.75
CA LYS A 95 13.32 -10.91 -25.42
C LYS A 95 13.17 -9.76 -24.41
N ALA A 96 12.13 -8.93 -24.57
CA ALA A 96 11.85 -7.90 -23.58
C ALA A 96 11.50 -8.55 -22.23
N ARG A 97 12.14 -8.08 -21.15
CA ARG A 97 11.70 -8.37 -19.80
C ARG A 97 10.91 -7.18 -19.29
N VAL A 98 9.70 -7.43 -18.83
CA VAL A 98 8.82 -6.41 -18.22
C VAL A 98 8.76 -6.65 -16.74
N THR A 99 8.88 -5.59 -15.93
CA THR A 99 8.70 -5.67 -14.48
C THR A 99 7.63 -4.69 -14.03
N ILE A 100 6.77 -5.11 -13.10
CA ILE A 100 5.73 -4.27 -12.50
C ILE A 100 6.27 -3.81 -11.15
N GLU A 101 6.69 -2.54 -11.07
CA GLU A 101 7.43 -2.05 -9.92
C GLU A 101 6.52 -1.48 -8.82
N HIS A 102 6.14 -0.24 -8.88
CA HIS A 102 5.43 0.45 -7.80
C HIS A 102 4.27 1.31 -8.31
N SER A 103 3.45 1.83 -7.39
CA SER A 103 2.43 2.81 -7.73
C SER A 103 3.04 4.20 -7.81
N LEU A 104 2.88 4.86 -8.96
CA LEU A 104 3.28 6.24 -9.17
C LEU A 104 2.15 6.98 -9.91
N SER A 105 1.90 8.24 -9.56
CA SER A 105 0.89 9.06 -10.23
C SER A 105 -0.51 8.41 -10.28
N ARG A 106 -0.91 7.66 -9.25
CA ARG A 106 -2.16 6.88 -9.18
C ARG A 106 -2.27 5.75 -10.22
N GLY A 107 -1.18 5.46 -10.94
CA GLY A 107 -1.04 4.36 -11.88
C GLY A 107 -0.07 3.29 -11.37
N LEU A 108 0.36 2.42 -12.29
CA LEU A 108 1.42 1.43 -12.07
C LEU A 108 2.63 1.79 -12.92
N TYR A 109 3.77 1.96 -12.29
CA TYR A 109 5.04 2.07 -13.00
C TYR A 109 5.53 0.68 -13.38
N CYS A 110 5.89 0.52 -14.65
CA CYS A 110 6.39 -0.72 -15.23
C CYS A 110 7.68 -0.41 -15.97
N GLU A 111 8.72 -1.19 -15.74
CA GLU A 111 9.95 -1.10 -16.53
C GLU A 111 9.90 -2.08 -17.71
N VAL A 112 10.46 -1.67 -18.82
CA VAL A 112 10.60 -2.49 -20.01
C VAL A 112 12.09 -2.57 -20.34
N HIS A 113 12.69 -3.69 -19.99
CA HIS A 113 14.11 -3.95 -20.19
C HIS A 113 14.33 -4.43 -21.62
N THR A 114 14.81 -3.54 -22.46
CA THR A 114 15.17 -3.77 -23.88
C THR A 114 16.61 -3.36 -24.12
N ASN A 115 17.17 -3.76 -25.24
CA ASN A 115 18.55 -3.40 -25.62
C ASN A 115 18.75 -1.89 -25.84
N THR A 116 17.66 -1.15 -26.10
CA THR A 116 17.66 0.30 -26.31
C THR A 116 16.63 0.97 -25.41
N LYS A 117 16.89 2.21 -25.00
CA LYS A 117 15.93 2.98 -24.19
C LYS A 117 14.65 3.23 -24.99
N LEU A 118 13.48 3.05 -24.34
CA LEU A 118 12.18 3.37 -24.95
C LEU A 118 12.11 4.83 -25.41
N GLN A 119 11.56 5.02 -26.59
CA GLN A 119 11.29 6.33 -27.19
C GLN A 119 9.78 6.59 -27.23
N ASP A 120 9.38 7.85 -27.49
CA ASP A 120 7.95 8.22 -27.63
C ASP A 120 7.23 7.40 -28.72
N PHE A 121 7.95 7.02 -29.77
CA PHE A 121 7.43 6.15 -30.83
C PHE A 121 7.09 4.75 -30.30
N ASP A 122 7.93 4.18 -29.45
CA ASP A 122 7.71 2.86 -28.85
C ASP A 122 6.48 2.89 -27.95
N LEU A 123 6.28 3.97 -27.17
CA LEU A 123 5.11 4.14 -26.34
C LEU A 123 3.81 4.12 -27.16
N LYS A 124 3.81 4.80 -28.30
CA LYS A 124 2.66 4.79 -29.23
C LYS A 124 2.40 3.40 -29.79
N ASN A 125 3.46 2.68 -30.16
CA ASN A 125 3.36 1.30 -30.64
C ASN A 125 2.81 0.36 -29.58
N ILE A 126 3.30 0.46 -28.34
CA ILE A 126 2.79 -0.32 -27.21
C ILE A 126 1.31 -0.04 -26.99
N LYS A 127 0.90 1.24 -26.98
CA LYS A 127 -0.51 1.63 -26.81
C LYS A 127 -1.40 1.07 -27.92
N ASN A 128 -0.97 1.17 -29.17
CA ASN A 128 -1.69 0.61 -30.30
C ASN A 128 -1.79 -0.90 -30.22
N LYS A 129 -0.70 -1.60 -29.84
CA LYS A 129 -0.69 -3.04 -29.69
C LYS A 129 -1.59 -3.51 -28.53
N MET A 130 -1.61 -2.79 -27.40
CA MET A 130 -2.56 -3.05 -26.33
C MET A 130 -4.00 -2.92 -26.82
N GLN A 131 -4.32 -1.86 -27.59
CA GLN A 131 -5.65 -1.69 -28.17
C GLN A 131 -6.01 -2.85 -29.11
N ASP A 132 -5.08 -3.28 -29.96
CA ASP A 132 -5.25 -4.43 -30.85
C ASP A 132 -5.59 -5.73 -30.09
N ILE A 133 -4.90 -5.97 -28.97
CA ILE A 133 -5.17 -7.13 -28.10
C ILE A 133 -6.54 -7.01 -27.43
N ILE A 134 -6.92 -5.79 -27.01
CA ILE A 134 -8.22 -5.51 -26.40
C ILE A 134 -9.35 -5.75 -27.40
N ASP A 135 -9.21 -5.23 -28.63
CA ASP A 135 -10.22 -5.33 -29.70
C ASP A 135 -10.43 -6.79 -30.15
N LYS A 136 -9.38 -7.61 -30.14
CA LYS A 136 -9.45 -9.05 -30.38
C LYS A 136 -10.17 -9.83 -29.29
N ASN A 137 -10.38 -9.24 -28.14
CA ASN A 137 -11.15 -9.77 -27.03
C ASN A 137 -10.78 -11.21 -26.65
N TYR A 138 -9.49 -11.50 -26.51
CA TYR A 138 -8.99 -12.82 -26.13
C TYR A 138 -9.50 -13.23 -24.75
N LYS A 139 -10.02 -14.46 -24.65
CA LYS A 139 -10.44 -15.05 -23.38
C LYS A 139 -9.25 -15.22 -22.44
N ILE A 140 -9.44 -14.89 -21.15
CA ILE A 140 -8.48 -15.15 -20.08
C ILE A 140 -8.99 -16.37 -19.29
N GLU A 141 -8.34 -17.49 -19.48
CA GLU A 141 -8.73 -18.77 -18.87
C GLU A 141 -7.98 -18.98 -17.56
N LYS A 142 -8.73 -19.32 -16.52
CA LYS A 142 -8.19 -19.69 -15.22
C LYS A 142 -8.06 -21.20 -15.14
N ILE A 143 -6.84 -21.67 -14.96
CA ILE A 143 -6.49 -23.08 -14.82
C ILE A 143 -6.12 -23.34 -13.35
N SER A 144 -6.86 -24.22 -12.68
CA SER A 144 -6.50 -24.68 -11.34
C SER A 144 -5.65 -25.95 -11.46
N THR A 145 -4.50 -25.96 -10.81
CA THR A 145 -3.55 -27.06 -10.91
C THR A 145 -2.80 -27.27 -9.60
N THR A 146 -2.05 -28.37 -9.47
CA THR A 146 -1.17 -28.62 -8.34
C THR A 146 0.10 -27.76 -8.42
N LYS A 147 0.75 -27.53 -7.28
CA LYS A 147 2.01 -26.80 -7.20
C LYS A 147 3.11 -27.44 -8.08
N SER A 148 3.23 -28.77 -8.02
CA SER A 148 4.21 -29.51 -8.82
C SER A 148 4.00 -29.36 -10.33
N ASN A 149 2.75 -29.37 -10.78
CA ASN A 149 2.43 -29.17 -12.19
C ASN A 149 2.62 -27.71 -12.63
N ALA A 150 2.27 -26.75 -11.77
CA ALA A 150 2.52 -25.32 -12.04
C ALA A 150 4.02 -25.03 -12.20
N ILE A 151 4.86 -25.61 -11.34
CA ILE A 151 6.32 -25.50 -11.42
C ILE A 151 6.82 -25.99 -12.79
N LYS A 152 6.40 -27.19 -13.23
CA LYS A 152 6.78 -27.72 -14.55
C LYS A 152 6.37 -26.79 -15.69
N ILE A 153 5.13 -26.31 -15.67
CA ILE A 153 4.62 -25.36 -16.68
C ILE A 153 5.50 -24.11 -16.75
N PHE A 154 5.90 -23.53 -15.61
CA PHE A 154 6.71 -22.33 -15.60
C PHE A 154 8.15 -22.59 -16.01
N GLU A 155 8.75 -23.73 -15.64
CA GLU A 155 10.08 -24.15 -16.12
C GLU A 155 10.09 -24.35 -17.65
N GLU A 156 9.08 -24.99 -18.23
CA GLU A 156 8.90 -25.17 -19.68
C GLU A 156 8.77 -23.82 -20.44
N HIS A 157 8.25 -22.78 -19.77
CA HIS A 157 8.14 -21.44 -20.34
C HIS A 157 9.30 -20.50 -19.95
N GLY A 158 10.37 -21.02 -19.35
CA GLY A 158 11.56 -20.25 -18.96
C GLY A 158 11.35 -19.31 -17.75
N MET A 159 10.25 -19.48 -17.00
CA MET A 159 9.91 -18.67 -15.83
C MET A 159 10.47 -19.29 -14.53
N TYR A 160 11.78 -19.51 -14.48
CA TYR A 160 12.45 -20.26 -13.41
C TYR A 160 12.29 -19.62 -12.03
N GLU A 161 12.41 -18.30 -11.93
CA GLU A 161 12.22 -17.59 -10.64
C GLU A 161 10.81 -17.78 -10.08
N LYS A 162 9.81 -17.74 -10.94
CA LYS A 162 8.41 -17.98 -10.56
C LYS A 162 8.17 -19.42 -10.12
N ALA A 163 8.75 -20.38 -10.84
CA ALA A 163 8.72 -21.80 -10.49
C ALA A 163 9.37 -22.03 -9.11
N GLU A 164 10.49 -21.38 -8.85
CA GLU A 164 11.21 -21.48 -7.58
C GLU A 164 10.43 -20.82 -6.43
N LEU A 165 9.84 -19.63 -6.64
CA LEU A 165 9.02 -18.96 -5.62
C LEU A 165 7.80 -19.82 -5.23
N LEU A 166 7.21 -20.57 -6.16
CA LEU A 166 6.10 -21.48 -5.87
C LEU A 166 6.48 -22.61 -4.90
N ARG A 167 7.77 -22.99 -4.80
CA ARG A 167 8.22 -24.01 -3.85
C ARG A 167 7.97 -23.61 -2.40
N TYR A 168 7.99 -22.30 -2.11
CA TYR A 168 7.73 -21.74 -0.77
C TYR A 168 6.23 -21.66 -0.45
N LYS A 169 5.36 -21.78 -1.44
CA LYS A 169 3.91 -21.74 -1.21
C LYS A 169 3.48 -22.89 -0.30
N GLU A 170 2.76 -22.58 0.80
CA GLU A 170 2.32 -23.58 1.77
C GLU A 170 1.27 -24.55 1.19
N HIS A 171 0.31 -24.02 0.42
CA HIS A 171 -0.79 -24.81 -0.16
C HIS A 171 -0.49 -25.33 -1.56
N ASP A 172 -0.98 -26.52 -1.89
CA ASP A 172 -0.73 -27.17 -3.18
C ASP A 172 -1.55 -26.60 -4.34
N ASP A 173 -2.66 -25.87 -4.08
CA ASP A 173 -3.49 -25.30 -5.12
C ASP A 173 -2.85 -24.06 -5.78
N VAL A 174 -2.63 -24.10 -7.08
CA VAL A 174 -2.11 -22.97 -7.86
C VAL A 174 -3.11 -22.62 -8.97
N LYS A 175 -3.26 -21.31 -9.20
CA LYS A 175 -4.12 -20.78 -10.25
C LYS A 175 -3.28 -20.09 -11.29
N ILE A 176 -3.31 -20.60 -12.50
CA ILE A 176 -2.60 -20.08 -13.66
C ILE A 176 -3.62 -19.41 -14.58
N TYR A 177 -3.23 -18.30 -15.20
CA TYR A 177 -4.04 -17.63 -16.20
C TYR A 177 -3.40 -17.79 -17.58
N LYS A 178 -4.20 -18.27 -18.54
CA LYS A 178 -3.82 -18.40 -19.94
C LYS A 178 -4.61 -17.40 -20.77
N CYS A 179 -3.90 -16.66 -21.63
CA CYS A 179 -4.50 -15.76 -22.61
C CYS A 179 -3.76 -15.94 -23.94
N ASN A 180 -4.44 -16.47 -24.95
CA ASN A 180 -3.80 -16.86 -26.21
C ASN A 180 -2.59 -17.78 -25.93
N ASN A 181 -1.38 -17.40 -26.38
CA ASN A 181 -0.14 -18.15 -26.18
C ASN A 181 0.59 -17.80 -24.89
N TYR A 182 0.07 -16.86 -24.09
CA TYR A 182 0.69 -16.41 -22.87
C TYR A 182 0.11 -17.15 -21.66
N ILE A 183 1.01 -17.59 -20.78
CA ILE A 183 0.66 -18.21 -19.50
C ILE A 183 1.33 -17.40 -18.39
N ASN A 184 0.60 -17.16 -17.30
CA ASN A 184 1.17 -16.50 -16.13
C ASN A 184 0.44 -16.85 -14.84
N HIS A 185 1.07 -16.55 -13.72
CA HIS A 185 0.48 -16.61 -12.38
C HIS A 185 0.40 -15.21 -11.79
N PHE A 186 -0.81 -14.82 -11.42
CA PHE A 186 -1.06 -13.57 -10.71
C PHE A 186 -1.71 -13.85 -9.35
N TYR A 187 -1.29 -13.10 -8.34
CA TYR A 187 -1.82 -13.23 -6.98
C TYR A 187 -3.17 -12.50 -6.85
N GLY A 188 -4.22 -13.12 -7.38
CA GLY A 188 -5.59 -12.61 -7.32
C GLY A 188 -6.41 -12.91 -8.57
N HIS A 189 -7.55 -12.26 -8.66
CA HIS A 189 -8.53 -12.44 -9.71
C HIS A 189 -8.20 -11.62 -10.97
N MET A 190 -8.69 -12.10 -12.13
CA MET A 190 -8.57 -11.45 -13.44
C MET A 190 -9.95 -11.21 -14.04
N LEU A 191 -10.04 -10.32 -15.02
CA LEU A 191 -11.22 -10.15 -15.88
C LEU A 191 -11.35 -11.34 -16.85
N PRO A 192 -12.56 -11.62 -17.35
CA PRO A 192 -12.81 -12.78 -18.21
C PRO A 192 -12.11 -12.76 -19.57
N SER A 193 -11.87 -11.56 -20.10
CA SER A 193 -11.21 -11.37 -21.40
C SER A 193 -10.50 -10.03 -21.49
N THR A 194 -9.65 -9.87 -22.50
CA THR A 194 -8.93 -8.61 -22.77
C THR A 194 -9.87 -7.45 -23.12
N GLY A 195 -10.99 -7.73 -23.74
CA GLY A 195 -12.00 -6.75 -24.13
C GLY A 195 -12.74 -6.08 -22.96
N TYR A 196 -12.55 -6.55 -21.72
CA TYR A 196 -13.07 -5.88 -20.51
C TYR A 196 -12.27 -4.61 -20.14
N ILE A 197 -11.07 -4.44 -20.67
CA ILE A 197 -10.32 -3.18 -20.51
C ILE A 197 -10.89 -2.14 -21.49
N LYS A 198 -11.66 -1.19 -20.96
CA LYS A 198 -12.33 -0.14 -21.75
C LYS A 198 -11.58 1.19 -21.73
N THR A 199 -10.86 1.46 -20.65
CA THR A 199 -10.20 2.75 -20.43
C THR A 199 -8.81 2.54 -19.89
N PHE A 200 -7.82 3.01 -20.62
CA PHE A 200 -6.43 3.05 -20.17
C PHE A 200 -5.67 4.19 -20.85
N ASP A 201 -4.57 4.58 -20.27
CA ASP A 201 -3.59 5.45 -20.91
C ASP A 201 -2.18 5.08 -20.45
N LEU A 202 -1.20 5.48 -21.24
CA LEU A 202 0.22 5.24 -21.00
C LEU A 202 0.95 6.57 -20.92
N LYS A 203 1.84 6.71 -19.94
CA LYS A 203 2.74 7.85 -19.84
C LYS A 203 4.17 7.36 -19.70
N GLN A 204 5.05 7.81 -20.57
CA GLN A 204 6.48 7.53 -20.44
C GLN A 204 7.03 8.18 -19.17
N TYR A 205 7.80 7.43 -18.44
CA TYR A 205 8.51 7.90 -17.26
C TYR A 205 9.87 7.19 -17.16
N GLU A 206 10.97 7.93 -17.20
CA GLU A 206 12.34 7.39 -17.20
C GLU A 206 12.57 6.27 -18.23
N ASN A 207 12.87 5.06 -17.78
CA ASN A 207 13.11 3.87 -18.62
C ASN A 207 11.87 2.99 -18.75
N GLY A 208 10.71 3.45 -18.25
CA GLY A 208 9.50 2.67 -18.19
C GLY A 208 8.25 3.44 -18.56
N VAL A 209 7.13 2.87 -18.19
CA VAL A 209 5.79 3.35 -18.54
C VAL A 209 4.91 3.34 -17.32
N ILE A 210 4.15 4.41 -17.10
CA ILE A 210 3.08 4.44 -16.11
C ILE A 210 1.78 4.02 -16.79
N LEU A 211 1.18 2.93 -16.33
CA LEU A 211 -0.13 2.45 -16.75
C LEU A 211 -1.21 3.16 -15.94
N LEU A 212 -2.10 3.89 -16.61
CA LEU A 212 -3.19 4.64 -16.00
C LEU A 212 -4.53 3.96 -16.34
N GLY A 213 -5.22 3.44 -15.34
CA GLY A 213 -6.57 2.89 -15.47
C GLY A 213 -7.66 3.97 -15.36
N PRO A 214 -8.96 3.56 -15.31
CA PRO A 214 -10.09 4.47 -15.28
C PRO A 214 -10.09 5.38 -14.04
N SER A 215 -10.57 6.61 -14.22
CA SER A 215 -10.76 7.57 -13.15
C SER A 215 -11.92 7.17 -12.24
N GLU A 216 -11.81 7.45 -10.95
CA GLU A 216 -12.90 7.20 -9.97
C GLU A 216 -14.11 8.14 -10.21
N SER A 217 -13.90 9.32 -10.80
CA SER A 217 -14.95 10.31 -11.09
C SER A 217 -15.66 10.09 -12.43
N ASP A 218 -14.94 9.50 -13.41
CA ASP A 218 -15.46 9.26 -14.77
C ASP A 218 -14.75 8.04 -15.37
N LYS A 219 -15.42 6.89 -15.35
CA LYS A 219 -14.83 5.63 -15.83
C LYS A 219 -14.40 5.64 -17.30
N THR A 220 -14.95 6.54 -18.11
CA THR A 220 -14.62 6.66 -19.54
C THR A 220 -13.31 7.39 -19.80
N LYS A 221 -12.73 8.01 -18.77
CA LYS A 221 -11.45 8.72 -18.84
C LYS A 221 -10.40 8.03 -17.98
N ALA A 222 -9.18 7.95 -18.50
CA ALA A 222 -8.06 7.49 -17.69
C ALA A 222 -7.70 8.51 -16.60
N LYS A 223 -7.12 8.02 -15.51
CA LYS A 223 -6.57 8.88 -14.45
C LYS A 223 -5.56 9.88 -15.04
N LYS A 224 -5.60 11.12 -14.56
CA LYS A 224 -4.62 12.13 -14.96
C LYS A 224 -3.25 11.81 -14.35
N TYR A 225 -2.22 11.95 -15.16
CA TYR A 225 -0.84 11.91 -14.69
C TYR A 225 -0.56 13.07 -13.73
N LEU A 226 0.01 12.78 -12.57
CA LEU A 226 0.45 13.76 -11.58
C LEU A 226 1.96 13.56 -11.36
N PRO A 227 2.80 14.57 -11.66
CA PRO A 227 4.23 14.47 -11.41
C PRO A 227 4.53 14.24 -9.94
N GLN A 228 5.34 13.22 -9.65
CA GLN A 228 5.78 12.87 -8.29
C GLN A 228 7.28 12.55 -8.29
N PRO A 229 8.14 13.52 -8.66
CA PRO A 229 9.57 13.27 -8.84
C PRO A 229 10.29 12.89 -7.55
N LYS A 230 9.93 13.47 -6.40
CA LYS A 230 10.56 13.14 -5.12
C LYS A 230 10.23 11.71 -4.69
N LEU A 231 8.95 11.33 -4.81
CA LEU A 231 8.53 9.96 -4.50
C LEU A 231 9.20 8.94 -5.44
N ALA A 232 9.27 9.24 -6.73
CA ALA A 232 9.92 8.38 -7.72
C ALA A 232 11.41 8.19 -7.43
N ASN A 233 12.13 9.26 -7.06
CA ASN A 233 13.54 9.18 -6.69
C ASN A 233 13.78 8.27 -5.48
N ILE A 234 12.87 8.29 -4.48
CA ILE A 234 13.00 7.41 -3.31
C ILE A 234 12.73 5.95 -3.68
N TYR A 235 11.78 5.67 -4.59
CA TYR A 235 11.60 4.31 -5.09
C TYR A 235 12.85 3.81 -5.81
N LYS A 236 13.42 4.62 -6.70
CA LYS A 236 14.65 4.29 -7.42
C LYS A 236 15.83 4.04 -6.45
N GLU A 237 16.03 4.93 -5.49
CA GLU A 237 17.05 4.75 -4.45
C GLU A 237 16.85 3.44 -3.67
N ALA A 238 15.61 3.14 -3.30
CA ALA A 238 15.26 1.93 -2.56
C ALA A 238 15.51 0.66 -3.39
N GLU A 239 15.20 0.69 -4.69
CA GLU A 239 15.44 -0.41 -5.62
C GLU A 239 16.93 -0.65 -5.86
N GLU A 240 17.70 0.41 -6.16
CA GLU A 240 19.16 0.34 -6.34
C GLU A 240 19.83 -0.26 -5.08
N TRP A 241 19.28 0.06 -3.94
CA TRP A 241 19.74 -0.42 -2.65
C TRP A 241 19.45 -1.90 -2.44
N ALA A 242 18.21 -2.33 -2.69
CA ALA A 242 17.79 -3.72 -2.59
C ALA A 242 18.62 -4.61 -3.54
N LYS A 243 18.88 -4.12 -4.76
CA LYS A 243 19.78 -4.77 -5.72
C LYS A 243 21.23 -4.81 -5.23
N GLY A 244 21.71 -3.73 -4.61
CA GLY A 244 23.09 -3.65 -4.08
C GLY A 244 23.39 -4.61 -2.94
N ILE A 245 22.38 -5.10 -2.23
CA ILE A 245 22.49 -6.12 -1.17
C ILE A 245 21.89 -7.48 -1.60
N ASP A 246 21.64 -7.67 -2.89
CA ASP A 246 21.03 -8.89 -3.47
C ASP A 246 19.71 -9.33 -2.81
N VAL A 247 18.85 -8.38 -2.40
CA VAL A 247 17.53 -8.63 -1.79
C VAL A 247 16.44 -7.81 -2.48
N ASP A 248 16.29 -7.99 -3.79
CA ASP A 248 15.30 -7.30 -4.61
C ASP A 248 13.96 -8.05 -4.77
N LYS A 249 13.96 -9.35 -4.40
CA LYS A 249 12.79 -10.24 -4.52
C LYS A 249 12.60 -11.11 -3.27
N VAL A 250 11.37 -11.57 -3.07
CA VAL A 250 11.04 -12.48 -1.97
C VAL A 250 11.83 -13.78 -2.03
N ILE A 251 12.10 -14.29 -3.24
CA ILE A 251 12.88 -15.50 -3.41
C ILE A 251 14.33 -15.35 -2.89
N THR A 252 14.98 -14.21 -3.14
CA THR A 252 16.32 -13.94 -2.64
C THR A 252 16.35 -13.80 -1.14
N LEU A 253 15.36 -13.10 -0.56
CA LEU A 253 15.18 -13.01 0.90
C LEU A 253 14.99 -14.40 1.53
N ASN A 254 14.13 -15.24 0.96
CA ASN A 254 13.89 -16.58 1.47
C ASN A 254 15.17 -17.43 1.49
N LYS A 255 15.95 -17.40 0.43
CA LYS A 255 17.26 -18.11 0.36
C LYS A 255 18.24 -17.64 1.44
N ILE A 256 18.27 -16.33 1.70
CA ILE A 256 19.11 -15.74 2.75
C ILE A 256 18.66 -16.23 4.12
N ILE A 257 17.35 -16.33 4.37
CA ILE A 257 16.80 -16.84 5.62
C ILE A 257 17.11 -18.33 5.79
N GLU A 258 16.91 -19.16 4.76
CA GLU A 258 17.25 -20.60 4.76
C GLU A 258 18.72 -20.85 5.07
N ASN A 259 19.60 -20.00 4.56
CA ASN A 259 21.05 -20.10 4.77
C ASN A 259 21.54 -19.44 6.08
N ASN A 260 20.63 -18.94 6.92
CA ASN A 260 20.92 -18.21 8.17
C ASN A 260 21.84 -16.97 7.97
N GLN A 261 21.75 -16.32 6.80
CA GLN A 261 22.55 -15.12 6.47
C GLN A 261 21.79 -13.80 6.71
N TYR A 262 20.58 -13.86 7.25
CA TYR A 262 19.69 -12.70 7.46
C TYR A 262 20.25 -11.66 8.43
N GLY A 263 21.10 -12.03 9.38
CA GLY A 263 21.71 -11.09 10.32
C GLY A 263 22.53 -10.01 9.64
N GLU A 264 23.26 -10.33 8.57
CA GLU A 264 24.01 -9.34 7.77
C GLU A 264 23.04 -8.37 7.08
N VAL A 265 21.97 -8.88 6.48
CA VAL A 265 20.95 -8.06 5.83
C VAL A 265 20.30 -7.10 6.83
N ILE A 266 19.91 -7.59 8.03
CA ILE A 266 19.31 -6.76 9.08
C ILE A 266 20.26 -5.62 9.45
N ARG A 267 21.52 -5.93 9.80
CA ARG A 267 22.51 -4.92 10.21
C ARG A 267 22.78 -3.90 9.10
N THR A 268 22.82 -4.34 7.85
CA THR A 268 23.06 -3.45 6.69
C THR A 268 21.89 -2.50 6.47
N VAL A 269 20.64 -2.98 6.55
CA VAL A 269 19.43 -2.16 6.41
C VAL A 269 19.31 -1.15 7.56
N GLU A 270 19.59 -1.58 8.80
CA GLU A 270 19.55 -0.68 9.95
C GLU A 270 20.64 0.39 9.88
N ALA A 271 21.84 0.03 9.45
CA ALA A 271 22.94 0.97 9.21
C ALA A 271 22.58 2.03 8.14
N LEU A 272 21.84 1.64 7.09
CA LEU A 272 21.34 2.61 6.12
C LEU A 272 20.36 3.59 6.74
N HIS A 273 19.40 3.10 7.50
CA HIS A 273 18.46 3.97 8.18
C HIS A 273 19.21 4.99 9.07
N GLU A 274 20.20 4.53 9.85
CA GLU A 274 21.03 5.44 10.67
C GLU A 274 21.79 6.47 9.80
N LYS A 275 22.41 6.03 8.69
CA LYS A 275 23.09 6.95 7.77
C LYS A 275 22.16 8.02 7.22
N LYS A 276 20.96 7.65 6.80
CA LYS A 276 19.96 8.60 6.30
C LYS A 276 19.47 9.58 7.37
N LEU A 277 19.23 9.09 8.59
CA LEU A 277 18.85 9.94 9.73
C LEU A 277 19.95 10.94 10.08
N SER A 278 21.23 10.52 10.06
CA SER A 278 22.36 11.42 10.27
C SER A 278 22.41 12.50 9.20
N GLN A 279 22.27 12.15 7.91
CA GLN A 279 22.25 13.12 6.82
C GLN A 279 21.11 14.15 6.96
N ILE A 280 19.91 13.69 7.38
CA ILE A 280 18.76 14.59 7.63
C ILE A 280 19.07 15.55 8.79
N ALA A 281 19.68 15.04 9.87
CA ALA A 281 20.05 15.88 11.01
C ALA A 281 21.11 16.93 10.63
N ASP A 282 22.08 16.56 9.77
CA ASP A 282 23.09 17.50 9.24
C ASP A 282 22.43 18.60 8.40
N MET A 283 21.49 18.25 7.50
CA MET A 283 20.73 19.22 6.68
C MET A 283 19.93 20.20 7.56
N ILE A 284 19.29 19.74 8.62
CA ILE A 284 18.51 20.57 9.54
C ILE A 284 19.45 21.58 10.24
N LYS A 285 20.61 21.12 10.72
CA LYS A 285 21.62 21.98 11.36
C LYS A 285 22.18 23.02 10.40
N GLU A 286 22.61 22.61 9.21
CA GLU A 286 23.18 23.49 8.19
C GLU A 286 22.21 24.59 7.76
N LYS A 287 20.95 24.21 7.54
CA LYS A 287 19.87 25.14 7.17
C LYS A 287 19.33 25.95 8.35
N LYS A 288 19.82 25.72 9.57
CA LYS A 288 19.41 26.41 10.81
C LYS A 288 17.89 26.41 11.04
N LYS A 289 17.21 25.30 10.72
CA LYS A 289 15.75 25.20 10.81
C LYS A 289 15.30 25.01 12.24
N ARG A 290 14.31 25.81 12.67
CA ARG A 290 13.76 25.77 14.04
C ARG A 290 12.52 24.88 14.16
N VAL A 291 11.77 24.67 13.09
CA VAL A 291 10.55 23.85 13.06
C VAL A 291 10.75 22.71 12.08
N VAL A 292 10.77 21.49 12.59
CA VAL A 292 10.87 20.26 11.78
C VAL A 292 9.50 19.60 11.77
N LEU A 293 8.89 19.50 10.60
CA LEU A 293 7.56 18.93 10.38
C LEU A 293 7.70 17.50 9.84
N ILE A 294 7.12 16.53 10.52
CA ILE A 294 7.14 15.13 10.12
C ILE A 294 5.72 14.67 9.84
N ALA A 295 5.43 14.36 8.58
CA ALA A 295 4.18 13.73 8.18
C ALA A 295 4.42 12.32 7.65
N ALA A 296 3.47 11.46 7.93
CA ALA A 296 3.47 10.10 7.40
C ALA A 296 2.06 9.51 7.44
N PRO A 297 1.71 8.66 6.49
CA PRO A 297 0.49 7.87 6.59
C PRO A 297 0.60 6.88 7.76
N SER A 298 -0.55 6.41 8.23
CA SER A 298 -0.63 5.50 9.38
C SER A 298 0.31 4.29 9.25
N SER A 299 0.95 3.92 10.36
CA SER A 299 1.89 2.79 10.47
C SER A 299 3.14 2.87 9.58
N SER A 300 3.61 4.09 9.32
CA SER A 300 4.88 4.33 8.63
C SER A 300 6.08 4.52 9.58
N GLY A 301 5.90 4.40 10.91
CA GLY A 301 6.99 4.53 11.88
C GLY A 301 7.38 5.98 12.21
N LYS A 302 6.40 6.91 12.19
CA LYS A 302 6.62 8.35 12.48
C LYS A 302 7.31 8.57 13.82
N THR A 303 6.78 7.97 14.87
CA THR A 303 7.23 8.20 16.25
C THR A 303 8.65 7.67 16.45
N SER A 304 8.93 6.45 15.97
CA SER A 304 10.28 5.89 16.00
C SER A 304 11.27 6.76 15.22
N PHE A 305 10.88 7.22 14.03
CA PHE A 305 11.72 8.11 13.22
C PHE A 305 12.00 9.43 13.95
N ALA A 306 10.97 10.09 14.50
CA ALA A 306 11.13 11.37 15.22
C ALA A 306 12.08 11.23 16.41
N ASN A 307 11.96 10.15 17.18
CA ASN A 307 12.82 9.89 18.33
C ASN A 307 14.27 9.58 17.91
N ARG A 308 14.48 8.79 16.84
CA ARG A 308 15.82 8.55 16.26
C ARG A 308 16.43 9.86 15.73
N LEU A 309 15.66 10.68 15.03
CA LEU A 309 16.12 12.00 14.55
C LEU A 309 16.52 12.91 15.70
N CYS A 310 15.79 12.89 16.82
CA CYS A 310 16.17 13.62 18.03
C CYS A 310 17.56 13.21 18.53
N ILE A 311 17.90 11.92 18.47
CA ILE A 311 19.23 11.42 18.87
C ILE A 311 20.31 12.00 17.96
N HIS A 312 20.14 11.94 16.64
CA HIS A 312 21.12 12.48 15.67
C HIS A 312 21.26 14.01 15.78
N LEU A 313 20.18 14.71 16.03
CA LEU A 313 20.24 16.16 16.27
C LEU A 313 21.03 16.50 17.56
N LYS A 314 20.91 15.67 18.61
CA LYS A 314 21.73 15.81 19.82
C LYS A 314 23.21 15.55 19.55
N VAL A 315 23.54 14.55 18.72
CA VAL A 315 24.93 14.30 18.27
C VAL A 315 25.48 15.53 17.55
N ASN A 316 24.63 16.24 16.79
CA ASN A 316 25.01 17.49 16.12
C ASN A 316 25.08 18.72 17.05
N GLY A 317 24.92 18.54 18.36
CA GLY A 317 24.95 19.61 19.37
C GLY A 317 23.66 20.42 19.49
N LEU A 318 22.59 19.99 18.81
CA LEU A 318 21.24 20.54 18.98
C LEU A 318 20.52 19.82 20.12
N ASN A 319 19.54 20.47 20.72
CA ASN A 319 18.77 19.87 21.82
C ASN A 319 17.27 19.91 21.49
N PRO A 320 16.79 19.07 20.53
CA PRO A 320 15.43 19.16 20.01
C PRO A 320 14.38 18.84 21.06
N VAL A 321 13.17 19.35 20.85
CA VAL A 321 11.97 19.01 21.59
C VAL A 321 10.97 18.39 20.62
N SER A 322 10.41 17.24 20.97
CA SER A 322 9.38 16.57 20.16
C SER A 322 8.00 16.83 20.76
N ILE A 323 7.05 17.19 19.88
CA ILE A 323 5.65 17.42 20.19
C ILE A 323 4.82 16.61 19.20
N SER A 324 3.93 15.76 19.71
CA SER A 324 2.98 15.03 18.89
C SER A 324 1.77 15.88 18.56
N LEU A 325 1.38 15.94 17.29
CA LEU A 325 0.15 16.58 16.85
C LEU A 325 -1.09 15.87 17.40
N ASP A 326 -0.96 14.57 17.67
CA ASP A 326 -2.05 13.76 18.21
C ASP A 326 -2.46 14.23 19.62
N ASP A 327 -1.56 14.89 20.36
CA ASP A 327 -1.86 15.47 21.69
C ASP A 327 -2.81 16.67 21.62
N TYR A 328 -2.98 17.27 20.44
CA TYR A 328 -3.88 18.41 20.20
C TYR A 328 -5.24 18.01 19.61
N PHE A 329 -5.57 16.72 19.54
CA PHE A 329 -6.91 16.31 19.14
C PHE A 329 -7.98 16.91 20.05
N LEU A 330 -9.11 17.28 19.44
CA LEU A 330 -10.34 17.61 20.16
C LEU A 330 -10.84 16.37 20.91
N ASN A 331 -11.67 16.54 21.93
CA ASN A 331 -12.35 15.40 22.53
C ASN A 331 -13.12 14.61 21.47
N ARG A 332 -13.30 13.32 21.69
CA ARG A 332 -13.97 12.44 20.70
C ARG A 332 -15.33 12.97 20.28
N GLU A 333 -16.12 13.48 21.23
CA GLU A 333 -17.44 14.06 21.02
C GLU A 333 -17.45 15.35 20.17
N ASP A 334 -16.33 16.09 20.17
CA ASP A 334 -16.17 17.34 19.43
C ASP A 334 -15.49 17.12 18.04
N THR A 335 -15.11 15.88 17.72
CA THR A 335 -14.47 15.54 16.44
C THR A 335 -15.47 15.70 15.28
N PRO A 336 -15.09 16.32 14.14
CA PRO A 336 -15.96 16.43 12.97
C PRO A 336 -16.45 15.06 12.48
N LEU A 337 -17.63 15.04 11.86
CA LEU A 337 -18.17 13.84 11.23
C LEU A 337 -17.76 13.77 9.75
N ASP A 338 -17.54 12.54 9.26
CA ASP A 338 -17.32 12.26 7.83
C ASP A 338 -18.64 12.26 7.06
N GLU A 339 -18.58 12.05 5.75
CA GLU A 339 -19.77 11.96 4.85
C GLU A 339 -20.73 10.80 5.18
N PHE A 340 -20.32 9.87 6.05
CA PHE A 340 -21.12 8.73 6.52
C PHE A 340 -21.65 8.93 7.95
N GLY A 341 -21.45 10.12 8.54
CA GLY A 341 -21.88 10.45 9.91
C GLY A 341 -21.02 9.79 11.00
N LYS A 342 -19.79 9.36 10.69
CA LYS A 342 -18.81 8.81 11.65
C LYS A 342 -17.78 9.87 11.99
N TYR A 343 -17.19 9.80 13.18
CA TYR A 343 -16.10 10.69 13.56
C TYR A 343 -14.92 10.60 12.59
N ASP A 344 -14.53 11.74 12.00
CA ASP A 344 -13.40 11.85 11.05
C ASP A 344 -12.11 12.24 11.79
N PHE A 345 -11.47 11.27 12.41
CA PHE A 345 -10.17 11.45 13.08
C PHE A 345 -9.02 11.74 12.11
N GLU A 346 -9.23 11.55 10.81
CA GLU A 346 -8.24 11.88 9.78
C GLU A 346 -8.39 13.32 9.26
N SER A 347 -9.38 14.06 9.73
CA SER A 347 -9.58 15.48 9.38
C SER A 347 -8.57 16.37 10.09
N ILE A 348 -8.03 17.39 9.39
CA ILE A 348 -7.21 18.43 10.01
C ILE A 348 -7.97 19.19 11.12
N TYR A 349 -9.30 19.30 10.98
CA TYR A 349 -10.17 19.96 11.95
C TYR A 349 -10.51 19.10 13.17
N ALA A 350 -10.00 17.86 13.23
CA ALA A 350 -9.99 17.09 14.46
C ALA A 350 -8.91 17.58 15.45
N ILE A 351 -7.98 18.44 14.98
CA ILE A 351 -6.95 19.08 15.78
C ILE A 351 -7.44 20.47 16.19
N ASP A 352 -7.18 20.87 17.43
CA ASP A 352 -7.36 22.23 17.92
C ASP A 352 -6.26 23.14 17.33
N LEU A 353 -6.51 23.63 16.12
CA LEU A 353 -5.56 24.44 15.35
C LEU A 353 -5.23 25.77 16.03
N GLU A 354 -6.20 26.37 16.72
CA GLU A 354 -6.04 27.66 17.40
C GLU A 354 -5.07 27.51 18.58
N LYS A 355 -5.33 26.55 19.47
CA LYS A 355 -4.44 26.27 20.59
C LYS A 355 -3.05 25.84 20.10
N PHE A 356 -2.97 24.95 19.12
CA PHE A 356 -1.69 24.49 18.56
C PHE A 356 -0.84 25.66 18.04
N ASN A 357 -1.40 26.54 17.21
CA ASN A 357 -0.66 27.67 16.65
C ASN A 357 -0.29 28.72 17.73
N SER A 358 -1.16 28.93 18.73
CA SER A 358 -0.86 29.81 19.87
C SER A 358 0.31 29.27 20.69
N ASP A 359 0.29 27.99 21.02
CA ASP A 359 1.35 27.34 21.79
C ASP A 359 2.68 27.33 21.02
N LEU A 360 2.64 26.96 19.72
CA LEU A 360 3.83 26.93 18.86
C LEU A 360 4.49 28.32 18.76
N LYS A 361 3.69 29.38 18.51
CA LYS A 361 4.19 30.74 18.45
C LYS A 361 4.81 31.15 19.77
N SER A 362 4.14 30.86 20.90
CA SER A 362 4.63 31.19 22.24
C SER A 362 5.97 30.50 22.56
N LEU A 363 6.11 29.21 22.15
CA LEU A 363 7.37 28.50 22.28
C LEU A 363 8.49 29.13 21.45
N LEU A 364 8.22 29.50 20.20
CA LEU A 364 9.19 30.13 19.31
C LEU A 364 9.62 31.52 19.83
N ASP A 365 8.73 32.22 20.54
CA ASP A 365 9.01 33.47 21.27
C ASP A 365 9.77 33.24 22.60
N GLY A 366 10.08 32.00 22.97
CA GLY A 366 10.78 31.63 24.20
C GLY A 366 9.92 31.71 25.47
N LYS A 367 8.59 31.76 25.34
CA LYS A 367 7.64 31.72 26.46
C LYS A 367 7.40 30.27 26.92
N GLU A 368 7.01 30.12 28.18
CA GLU A 368 6.56 28.84 28.72
C GLU A 368 5.10 28.59 28.31
N VAL A 369 4.80 27.34 27.85
CA VAL A 369 3.45 26.88 27.50
C VAL A 369 3.10 25.62 28.27
N ASN A 370 1.81 25.43 28.49
CA ASN A 370 1.26 24.17 29.03
C ASN A 370 0.75 23.31 27.88
N LEU A 371 1.49 22.24 27.56
CA LEU A 371 1.11 21.30 26.51
C LEU A 371 -0.02 20.38 26.98
N PRO A 372 -1.00 20.08 26.11
CA PRO A 372 -2.01 19.07 26.37
C PRO A 372 -1.46 17.67 26.15
N LYS A 373 -2.26 16.65 26.49
CA LYS A 373 -2.07 15.25 26.10
C LYS A 373 -3.38 14.60 25.78
N PHE A 374 -3.44 13.91 24.64
CA PHE A 374 -4.64 13.16 24.25
C PHE A 374 -4.59 11.73 24.77
N ASN A 375 -5.64 11.29 25.44
CA ASN A 375 -5.80 9.94 25.95
C ASN A 375 -6.68 9.12 24.99
N PHE A 376 -6.06 8.28 24.16
CA PHE A 376 -6.76 7.47 23.15
C PHE A 376 -7.76 6.45 23.75
N LYS A 377 -7.54 5.99 24.98
CA LYS A 377 -8.47 5.04 25.65
C LYS A 377 -9.78 5.73 26.04
N THR A 378 -9.67 6.90 26.65
CA THR A 378 -10.85 7.67 27.09
C THR A 378 -11.43 8.54 25.98
N GLY A 379 -10.66 8.89 24.95
CA GLY A 379 -11.02 9.82 23.89
C GLY A 379 -11.10 11.27 24.36
N LYS A 380 -10.37 11.63 25.42
CA LYS A 380 -10.35 12.97 26.01
C LYS A 380 -8.95 13.56 26.01
N ARG A 381 -8.89 14.88 25.86
CA ARG A 381 -7.67 15.66 26.00
C ARG A 381 -7.49 16.10 27.46
N GLU A 382 -6.30 15.87 27.99
CA GLU A 382 -5.86 16.32 29.30
C GLU A 382 -5.11 17.64 29.12
N GLU A 383 -5.68 18.72 29.67
CA GLU A 383 -5.06 20.04 29.60
C GLU A 383 -3.93 20.18 30.62
N ASN A 384 -2.94 21.04 30.32
CA ASN A 384 -1.81 21.34 31.21
C ASN A 384 -0.99 20.10 31.64
N TYR A 385 -0.87 19.11 30.77
CA TYR A 385 -0.17 17.88 31.08
C TYR A 385 1.32 18.10 31.35
N LYS A 386 1.97 18.99 30.57
CA LYS A 386 3.42 19.24 30.68
C LYS A 386 3.74 20.71 30.40
N LYS A 387 4.51 21.34 31.29
CA LYS A 387 5.11 22.65 31.01
C LYS A 387 6.33 22.52 30.12
N LEU A 388 6.42 23.35 29.12
CA LEU A 388 7.53 23.39 28.18
C LEU A 388 7.97 24.81 27.90
N LYS A 389 9.29 25.02 27.92
CA LYS A 389 9.95 26.24 27.46
C LYS A 389 11.17 25.84 26.65
N ILE A 390 11.38 26.46 25.50
CA ILE A 390 12.52 26.19 24.64
C ILE A 390 13.53 27.32 24.62
N LYS A 391 14.79 27.00 24.29
CA LYS A 391 15.86 27.98 24.06
C LYS A 391 15.85 28.43 22.60
N GLU A 392 16.50 29.56 22.31
CA GLU A 392 16.53 30.15 20.96
C GLU A 392 17.03 29.19 19.86
N ASN A 393 18.06 28.39 20.12
CA ASN A 393 18.63 27.45 19.16
C ASN A 393 18.11 26.00 19.31
N GLN A 394 16.98 25.84 19.96
CA GLN A 394 16.40 24.53 20.22
C GLN A 394 15.30 24.24 19.17
N PRO A 395 15.50 23.27 18.24
CA PRO A 395 14.50 22.96 17.24
C PRO A 395 13.32 22.21 17.85
N ILE A 396 12.13 22.50 17.33
CA ILE A 396 10.89 21.81 17.67
C ILE A 396 10.62 20.79 16.56
N ILE A 397 10.44 19.52 16.94
CA ILE A 397 10.00 18.46 16.05
C ILE A 397 8.51 18.23 16.25
N LEU A 398 7.73 18.44 15.22
CA LEU A 398 6.28 18.25 15.18
C LEU A 398 5.98 17.02 14.34
N GLU A 399 5.44 15.95 14.96
CA GLU A 399 5.09 14.74 14.24
C GLU A 399 3.58 14.48 14.27
N GLY A 400 3.03 14.11 13.13
CA GLY A 400 1.62 13.73 12.99
C GLY A 400 1.22 13.60 11.53
N ILE A 401 0.01 13.06 11.30
CA ILE A 401 -0.48 12.83 9.93
C ILE A 401 -0.61 14.11 9.11
N HIS A 402 -0.87 15.24 9.77
CA HIS A 402 -1.04 16.56 9.15
C HIS A 402 0.23 17.41 9.11
N GLY A 403 1.40 16.87 9.46
CA GLY A 403 2.64 17.63 9.59
C GLY A 403 3.02 18.46 8.34
N LEU A 404 2.61 18.05 7.15
CA LEU A 404 2.87 18.79 5.89
C LEU A 404 1.67 19.60 5.39
N ASN A 405 0.53 19.58 6.08
CA ASN A 405 -0.64 20.36 5.67
C ASN A 405 -0.37 21.86 5.96
N PRO A 406 -0.41 22.76 4.96
CA PRO A 406 -0.13 24.19 5.15
C PRO A 406 -1.02 24.87 6.20
N ILE A 407 -2.24 24.39 6.37
CA ILE A 407 -3.20 24.93 7.35
C ILE A 407 -2.67 24.77 8.77
N LEU A 408 -1.97 23.66 9.07
CA LEU A 408 -1.47 23.35 10.41
C LEU A 408 -0.52 24.43 10.95
N THR A 409 0.39 24.90 10.12
CA THR A 409 1.47 25.82 10.51
C THR A 409 1.40 27.13 9.72
N SER A 410 0.20 27.63 9.46
CA SER A 410 -0.03 28.87 8.71
C SER A 410 0.58 30.11 9.36
N SER A 411 0.80 30.07 10.68
CA SER A 411 1.43 31.15 11.44
C SER A 411 2.97 31.19 11.36
N ILE A 412 3.62 30.19 10.77
CA ILE A 412 5.08 30.07 10.67
C ILE A 412 5.51 30.25 9.22
N LEU A 413 6.59 31.00 8.99
CA LEU A 413 7.15 31.18 7.66
C LEU A 413 7.72 29.86 7.10
N ASP A 414 7.60 29.65 5.80
CA ASP A 414 8.11 28.41 5.17
C ASP A 414 9.64 28.31 5.24
N GLU A 415 10.34 29.45 5.26
CA GLU A 415 11.79 29.49 5.43
C GLU A 415 12.28 28.95 6.77
N ASP A 416 11.44 28.97 7.82
CA ASP A 416 11.76 28.44 9.16
C ASP A 416 11.47 26.96 9.30
N LYS A 417 10.78 26.34 8.32
CA LYS A 417 10.34 24.96 8.35
C LYS A 417 11.33 24.03 7.65
N PHE A 418 11.42 22.80 8.12
CA PHE A 418 12.01 21.68 7.43
C PHE A 418 10.98 20.54 7.37
N LYS A 419 10.58 20.18 6.17
CA LYS A 419 9.45 19.27 5.92
C LYS A 419 9.95 17.87 5.58
N ILE A 420 9.54 16.87 6.36
CA ILE A 420 9.92 15.46 6.17
C ILE A 420 8.65 14.63 5.93
N TYR A 421 8.64 13.89 4.84
CA TYR A 421 7.62 12.89 4.58
C TYR A 421 8.18 11.48 4.79
N ILE A 422 7.46 10.63 5.54
CA ILE A 422 7.87 9.24 5.79
C ILE A 422 6.86 8.30 5.17
N SER A 423 7.33 7.29 4.47
CA SER A 423 6.48 6.22 3.96
C SER A 423 7.21 4.88 4.03
N ALA A 424 6.46 3.80 4.27
CA ALA A 424 7.00 2.43 4.25
C ALA A 424 6.92 1.88 2.82
N LEU A 425 7.74 2.41 1.91
CA LEU A 425 7.75 2.02 0.50
C LEU A 425 8.38 0.64 0.35
N THR A 426 7.59 -0.35 -0.04
CA THR A 426 8.07 -1.72 -0.26
C THR A 426 9.14 -1.74 -1.35
N GLN A 427 10.26 -2.37 -1.06
CA GLN A 427 11.47 -2.41 -1.91
C GLN A 427 11.60 -3.71 -2.68
N ILE A 428 10.91 -4.77 -2.24
CA ILE A 428 10.98 -6.10 -2.84
C ILE A 428 9.65 -6.46 -3.48
N ASN A 429 9.71 -7.25 -4.54
CA ASN A 429 8.56 -7.80 -5.24
C ASN A 429 8.48 -9.33 -5.04
N LEU A 430 7.28 -9.90 -5.20
CA LEU A 430 7.12 -11.36 -5.19
C LEU A 430 7.82 -11.98 -6.40
N ASP A 431 7.56 -11.44 -7.58
CA ASP A 431 8.20 -11.75 -8.86
C ASP A 431 8.09 -10.54 -9.81
N ASP A 432 8.58 -10.65 -11.04
CA ASP A 432 8.59 -9.57 -12.03
C ASP A 432 7.20 -8.94 -12.29
N TYR A 433 6.11 -9.68 -12.08
CA TYR A 433 4.75 -9.21 -12.38
C TYR A 433 3.88 -8.94 -11.16
N ASN A 434 4.34 -9.33 -9.98
CA ASN A 434 3.57 -9.29 -8.75
C ASN A 434 4.29 -8.46 -7.68
N ARG A 435 4.00 -7.17 -7.70
CA ARG A 435 4.52 -6.24 -6.70
C ARG A 435 3.86 -6.41 -5.34
N ILE A 436 4.54 -5.97 -4.29
CA ILE A 436 4.00 -5.87 -2.94
C ILE A 436 3.48 -4.44 -2.71
N PRO A 437 2.17 -4.24 -2.49
CA PRO A 437 1.64 -2.91 -2.23
C PRO A 437 2.10 -2.36 -0.87
N THR A 438 2.57 -1.12 -0.83
CA THR A 438 2.87 -0.38 0.42
C THR A 438 1.68 -0.38 1.39
N THR A 439 0.46 -0.40 0.87
CA THR A 439 -0.76 -0.47 1.69
C THR A 439 -0.89 -1.78 2.46
N ASP A 440 -0.43 -2.89 1.89
CA ASP A 440 -0.50 -4.20 2.53
C ASP A 440 0.50 -4.29 3.68
N LEU A 441 1.73 -3.85 3.45
CA LEU A 441 2.74 -3.76 4.49
C LEU A 441 2.25 -2.90 5.67
N ARG A 442 1.69 -1.73 5.39
CA ARG A 442 1.21 -0.82 6.42
C ARG A 442 -0.02 -1.35 7.16
N LEU A 443 -0.91 -2.07 6.47
CA LEU A 443 -2.04 -2.75 7.11
C LEU A 443 -1.55 -3.84 8.07
N ILE A 444 -0.58 -4.64 7.65
CA ILE A 444 0.04 -5.67 8.50
C ILE A 444 0.73 -5.03 9.71
N ARG A 445 1.56 -4.01 9.51
CA ARG A 445 2.19 -3.23 10.60
C ARG A 445 1.14 -2.71 11.58
N ARG A 446 0.07 -2.09 11.07
CA ARG A 446 -1.01 -1.54 11.91
C ARG A 446 -1.72 -2.61 12.71
N MET A 447 -2.05 -3.72 12.09
CA MET A 447 -2.74 -4.84 12.73
C MET A 447 -1.91 -5.41 13.89
N VAL A 448 -0.62 -5.66 13.65
CA VAL A 448 0.30 -6.17 14.68
C VAL A 448 0.46 -5.17 15.83
N ARG A 449 0.68 -3.88 15.52
CA ARG A 449 0.80 -2.82 16.54
C ARG A 449 -0.49 -2.67 17.36
N ASP A 450 -1.62 -2.55 16.67
CA ASP A 450 -2.91 -2.28 17.30
C ASP A 450 -3.33 -3.44 18.22
N TYR A 451 -3.00 -4.68 17.86
CA TYR A 451 -3.17 -5.84 18.72
C TYR A 451 -2.26 -5.80 19.95
N ASN A 452 -0.95 -5.58 19.74
CA ASN A 452 0.04 -5.63 20.83
C ASN A 452 -0.10 -4.49 21.84
N PHE A 453 -0.48 -3.28 21.39
CA PHE A 453 -0.36 -2.08 22.23
C PHE A 453 -1.65 -1.29 22.41
N ARG A 454 -2.68 -1.53 21.59
CA ARG A 454 -3.92 -0.75 21.63
C ARG A 454 -5.16 -1.56 21.98
N GLY A 455 -5.02 -2.89 22.08
CA GLY A 455 -6.11 -3.80 22.43
C GLY A 455 -7.17 -3.97 21.34
N TYR A 456 -6.85 -3.67 20.08
CA TYR A 456 -7.75 -3.87 18.95
C TYR A 456 -7.48 -5.21 18.25
N SER A 457 -8.54 -5.92 17.86
CA SER A 457 -8.42 -7.14 17.05
C SER A 457 -8.01 -6.85 15.62
N ALA A 458 -7.48 -7.86 14.91
CA ALA A 458 -7.19 -7.77 13.48
C ALA A 458 -8.45 -7.43 12.67
N LYS A 459 -9.61 -8.03 13.00
CA LYS A 459 -10.91 -7.67 12.42
C LYS A 459 -11.19 -6.18 12.51
N HIS A 460 -11.06 -5.59 13.71
CA HIS A 460 -11.31 -4.15 13.91
C HIS A 460 -10.39 -3.30 13.03
N THR A 461 -9.11 -3.65 12.94
CA THR A 461 -8.13 -2.91 12.12
C THR A 461 -8.46 -3.00 10.63
N ILE A 462 -8.81 -4.18 10.12
CA ILE A 462 -9.21 -4.40 8.71
C ILE A 462 -10.48 -3.60 8.38
N MET A 463 -11.51 -3.68 9.22
CA MET A 463 -12.79 -2.98 8.98
C MET A 463 -12.67 -1.45 8.96
N ASN A 464 -11.70 -0.89 9.69
CA ASN A 464 -11.45 0.55 9.71
C ASN A 464 -10.44 1.02 8.64
N TRP A 465 -9.79 0.08 7.91
CA TRP A 465 -8.72 0.42 6.99
C TRP A 465 -9.15 1.33 5.85
N ASP A 466 -10.34 1.12 5.29
CA ASP A 466 -10.88 1.95 4.21
C ASP A 466 -11.08 3.42 4.65
N SER A 467 -11.51 3.66 5.88
CA SER A 467 -11.63 5.01 6.43
C SER A 467 -10.27 5.70 6.52
N VAL A 468 -9.26 4.99 7.05
CA VAL A 468 -7.87 5.49 7.09
C VAL A 468 -7.37 5.83 5.69
N ARG A 469 -7.62 4.95 4.70
CA ARG A 469 -7.19 5.16 3.30
C ARG A 469 -7.86 6.39 2.67
N ARG A 470 -9.14 6.64 2.96
CA ARG A 470 -9.83 7.86 2.51
C ARG A 470 -9.19 9.12 3.11
N GLY A 471 -8.93 9.10 4.42
CA GLY A 471 -8.26 10.20 5.11
C GLY A 471 -6.88 10.51 4.54
N GLU A 472 -6.07 9.48 4.29
CA GLU A 472 -4.74 9.62 3.67
C GLU A 472 -4.80 10.24 2.27
N LYS A 473 -5.73 9.77 1.42
CA LYS A 473 -5.94 10.33 0.07
C LYS A 473 -6.32 11.82 0.10
N LYS A 474 -7.11 12.22 1.10
CA LYS A 474 -7.62 13.59 1.25
C LYS A 474 -6.61 14.53 1.93
N ASN A 475 -5.93 14.05 2.98
CA ASN A 475 -5.25 14.94 3.92
C ASN A 475 -3.72 14.77 3.94
N ILE A 476 -3.15 13.70 3.36
CA ILE A 476 -1.71 13.41 3.46
C ILE A 476 -1.04 13.40 2.09
N PHE A 477 -1.50 12.56 1.17
CA PHE A 477 -0.85 12.38 -0.13
C PHE A 477 -0.80 13.63 -1.01
N PRO A 478 -1.76 14.58 -0.95
CA PRO A 478 -1.64 15.82 -1.72
C PRO A 478 -0.40 16.66 -1.39
N TYR A 479 0.14 16.52 -0.17
CA TYR A 479 1.25 17.32 0.33
C TYR A 479 2.61 16.62 0.33
N GLN A 480 2.68 15.34 -0.08
CA GLN A 480 3.92 14.55 0.02
C GLN A 480 5.07 15.10 -0.82
N GLU A 481 4.79 15.71 -1.97
CA GLU A 481 5.79 16.33 -2.83
C GLU A 481 6.28 17.71 -2.33
N GLU A 482 5.62 18.29 -1.31
CA GLU A 482 6.06 19.52 -0.65
C GLU A 482 7.19 19.28 0.36
N ALA A 483 7.47 18.03 0.73
CA ALA A 483 8.54 17.69 1.64
C ALA A 483 9.92 18.12 1.12
N ASP A 484 10.80 18.63 2.00
CA ASP A 484 12.21 18.85 1.68
C ASP A 484 12.94 17.53 1.43
N ILE A 485 12.53 16.48 2.17
CA ILE A 485 13.06 15.13 2.03
C ILE A 485 11.98 14.08 2.28
N ILE A 486 12.06 12.97 1.55
CA ILE A 486 11.24 11.78 1.79
C ILE A 486 12.14 10.69 2.38
N PHE A 487 11.67 10.04 3.45
CA PHE A 487 12.36 8.91 4.08
C PHE A 487 11.57 7.62 3.87
N ASN A 488 12.23 6.59 3.34
CA ASN A 488 11.65 5.25 3.27
C ASN A 488 11.92 4.51 4.58
N SER A 489 10.85 4.15 5.28
CA SER A 489 10.91 3.45 6.58
C SER A 489 10.75 1.92 6.45
N ALA A 490 10.64 1.39 5.22
CA ALA A 490 10.51 -0.05 5.03
C ALA A 490 11.86 -0.75 5.20
N CYS A 491 11.81 -1.95 5.79
CA CYS A 491 12.94 -2.87 5.85
C CYS A 491 12.66 -4.05 4.91
N VAL A 492 13.62 -4.45 4.07
CA VAL A 492 13.42 -5.55 3.10
C VAL A 492 13.03 -6.87 3.77
N TYR A 493 13.47 -7.10 5.01
CA TYR A 493 13.23 -8.32 5.78
C TYR A 493 11.93 -8.30 6.61
N GLU A 494 11.26 -7.17 6.73
CA GLU A 494 10.21 -6.98 7.74
C GLU A 494 8.96 -7.85 7.55
N LEU A 495 8.57 -8.17 6.31
CA LEU A 495 7.42 -9.04 6.07
C LEU A 495 7.68 -10.48 6.53
N ALA A 496 8.92 -10.96 6.43
CA ALA A 496 9.31 -12.25 6.99
C ALA A 496 9.19 -12.27 8.53
N VAL A 497 9.55 -11.17 9.19
CA VAL A 497 9.38 -10.99 10.64
C VAL A 497 7.91 -10.82 11.02
N LEU A 498 7.20 -9.94 10.32
CA LEU A 498 5.80 -9.63 10.63
C LEU A 498 4.86 -10.82 10.41
N LYS A 499 5.21 -11.77 9.55
CA LYS A 499 4.43 -12.99 9.30
C LYS A 499 4.14 -13.74 10.61
N LYS A 500 5.13 -13.91 11.47
CA LYS A 500 5.00 -14.56 12.79
C LYS A 500 3.86 -13.99 13.64
N TYR A 501 3.74 -12.66 13.63
CA TYR A 501 2.73 -11.95 14.44
C TYR A 501 1.39 -11.85 13.72
N ALA A 502 1.41 -11.64 12.42
CA ALA A 502 0.20 -11.36 11.63
C ALA A 502 -0.59 -12.62 11.28
N LYS A 503 0.09 -13.74 10.96
CA LYS A 503 -0.56 -14.98 10.53
C LYS A 503 -1.60 -15.49 11.53
N PRO A 504 -1.28 -15.65 12.83
CA PRO A 504 -2.28 -16.10 13.82
C PRO A 504 -3.49 -15.18 13.92
N LEU A 505 -3.27 -13.86 13.90
CA LEU A 505 -4.34 -12.85 13.98
C LEU A 505 -5.30 -12.89 12.78
N LEU A 506 -4.77 -13.19 11.60
CA LEU A 506 -5.55 -13.33 10.38
C LEU A 506 -6.34 -14.65 10.34
N GLU A 507 -5.77 -15.75 10.87
CA GLU A 507 -6.39 -17.07 10.93
C GLU A 507 -7.57 -17.14 11.93
N GLU A 508 -7.62 -16.25 12.91
CA GLU A 508 -8.75 -16.11 13.84
C GLU A 508 -10.03 -15.62 13.13
N ILE A 509 -9.92 -14.93 11.99
CA ILE A 509 -11.05 -14.35 11.26
C ILE A 509 -11.75 -15.45 10.45
N LYS A 510 -13.01 -15.74 10.79
CA LYS A 510 -13.81 -16.82 10.19
C LYS A 510 -14.42 -16.41 8.84
N SER A 511 -14.80 -17.41 8.06
CA SER A 511 -15.29 -17.23 6.68
C SER A 511 -16.64 -16.48 6.57
N ASP A 512 -17.40 -16.40 7.64
CA ASP A 512 -18.66 -15.64 7.76
C ASP A 512 -18.45 -14.18 8.19
N ASP A 513 -17.22 -13.81 8.54
CA ASP A 513 -16.86 -12.45 8.96
C ASP A 513 -16.62 -11.53 7.74
N GLU A 514 -17.09 -10.28 7.84
CA GLU A 514 -16.90 -9.28 6.78
C GLU A 514 -15.42 -9.00 6.47
N ALA A 515 -14.52 -9.11 7.46
CA ALA A 515 -13.08 -8.94 7.29
C ALA A 515 -12.40 -10.13 6.60
N TYR A 516 -13.10 -11.26 6.41
CA TYR A 516 -12.50 -12.50 5.91
C TYR A 516 -11.86 -12.38 4.53
N ILE A 517 -12.48 -11.64 3.62
CA ILE A 517 -11.97 -11.44 2.26
C ILE A 517 -10.55 -10.88 2.30
N GLU A 518 -10.36 -9.80 3.06
CA GLU A 518 -9.07 -9.14 3.18
C GLU A 518 -8.07 -9.97 4.01
N ALA A 519 -8.52 -10.58 5.09
CA ALA A 519 -7.70 -11.49 5.90
C ALA A 519 -7.15 -12.66 5.07
N ASN A 520 -8.02 -13.33 4.30
CA ASN A 520 -7.63 -14.44 3.42
C ASN A 520 -6.71 -13.97 2.28
N ARG A 521 -6.88 -12.76 1.77
CA ARG A 521 -5.99 -12.15 0.77
C ARG A 521 -4.58 -11.95 1.34
N LEU A 522 -4.47 -11.41 2.56
CA LEU A 522 -3.19 -11.21 3.23
C LEU A 522 -2.51 -12.55 3.59
N LEU A 523 -3.26 -13.55 4.05
CA LEU A 523 -2.73 -14.89 4.31
C LEU A 523 -2.14 -15.52 3.04
N LYS A 524 -2.87 -15.44 1.90
CA LYS A 524 -2.37 -15.92 0.60
C LYS A 524 -1.11 -15.22 0.11
N PHE A 525 -0.94 -13.98 0.48
CA PHE A 525 0.26 -13.22 0.20
C PHE A 525 1.43 -13.65 1.10
N LEU A 526 1.21 -13.72 2.43
CA LEU A 526 2.24 -14.05 3.40
C LEU A 526 2.80 -15.48 3.26
N GLN A 527 2.05 -16.40 2.66
CA GLN A 527 2.52 -17.80 2.50
C GLN A 527 3.80 -17.94 1.66
N TYR A 528 4.16 -16.94 0.85
CA TYR A 528 5.38 -16.95 0.04
C TYR A 528 6.64 -16.58 0.79
N PHE A 529 6.52 -16.05 1.99
CA PHE A 529 7.65 -15.70 2.85
C PHE A 529 8.00 -16.84 3.78
N ILE A 530 9.28 -17.10 3.96
CA ILE A 530 9.77 -17.85 5.10
C ILE A 530 9.63 -16.95 6.34
N GLU A 531 9.18 -17.52 7.45
CA GLU A 531 9.08 -16.81 8.71
C GLU A 531 10.48 -16.63 9.31
N LEU A 532 10.83 -15.39 9.65
CA LEU A 532 12.04 -15.08 10.37
C LEU A 532 11.73 -15.02 11.87
N GLU A 533 12.05 -16.11 12.58
CA GLU A 533 11.72 -16.29 13.98
C GLU A 533 12.67 -15.53 14.91
N ASP A 534 13.97 -15.57 14.61
CA ASP A 534 14.98 -14.88 15.42
C ASP A 534 15.07 -13.40 15.06
N THR A 535 14.71 -12.57 16.01
CA THR A 535 14.73 -11.11 15.89
C THR A 535 15.83 -10.45 16.72
N SER A 536 16.80 -11.23 17.21
CA SER A 536 17.87 -10.74 18.10
C SER A 536 18.78 -9.70 17.44
N ASP A 537 19.03 -9.84 16.13
CA ASP A 537 19.81 -8.89 15.34
C ASP A 537 19.09 -7.55 15.07
N ILE A 538 17.77 -7.46 15.31
CA ILE A 538 17.01 -6.22 15.12
C ILE A 538 17.25 -5.30 16.31
N PRO A 539 17.87 -4.12 16.11
CA PRO A 539 18.18 -3.20 17.20
C PRO A 539 16.92 -2.74 17.95
N SER A 540 17.05 -2.43 19.23
CA SER A 540 15.95 -1.90 20.04
C SER A 540 15.51 -0.49 19.60
N THR A 541 16.29 0.18 18.76
CA THR A 541 15.98 1.47 18.12
C THR A 541 15.36 1.33 16.73
N SER A 542 15.24 0.10 16.19
CA SER A 542 14.62 -0.14 14.89
C SER A 542 13.18 0.35 14.83
N ILE A 543 12.79 0.89 13.68
CA ILE A 543 11.39 1.26 13.39
C ILE A 543 10.47 0.04 13.52
N LEU A 544 10.95 -1.15 13.16
CA LEU A 544 10.17 -2.37 13.24
C LEU A 544 9.74 -2.70 14.68
N ARG A 545 10.56 -2.33 15.67
CA ARG A 545 10.26 -2.54 17.11
C ARG A 545 9.02 -1.79 17.60
N GLU A 546 8.62 -0.71 16.94
CA GLU A 546 7.35 -0.02 17.20
C GLU A 546 6.13 -0.95 17.02
N PHE A 547 6.25 -1.94 16.14
CA PHE A 547 5.16 -2.85 15.80
C PHE A 547 5.24 -4.18 16.54
N ILE A 548 6.42 -4.79 16.59
CA ILE A 548 6.63 -6.12 17.18
C ILE A 548 6.99 -6.11 18.68
N GLY A 549 7.30 -4.95 19.22
CA GLY A 549 7.71 -4.78 20.62
C GLY A 549 9.22 -4.78 20.84
N GLY A 550 9.62 -4.46 22.06
CA GLY A 550 11.01 -4.35 22.48
C GLY A 550 11.70 -3.05 22.04
N SER A 551 10.93 -2.01 21.69
CA SER A 551 11.49 -0.68 21.47
C SER A 551 12.04 -0.09 22.75
N LYS A 552 13.15 0.67 22.64
CA LYS A 552 13.73 1.50 23.71
C LYS A 552 13.54 2.99 23.48
N ILE A 553 12.86 3.34 22.39
CA ILE A 553 12.65 4.74 21.96
C ILE A 553 11.17 5.09 21.79
N VAL A 554 10.28 4.10 21.83
CA VAL A 554 8.82 4.29 21.79
C VAL A 554 8.23 3.48 22.95
N ASP A 555 7.37 4.13 23.74
CA ASP A 555 6.67 3.53 24.90
C ASP A 555 5.49 2.64 24.45
#